data_5cef805e69fcccfac5439da20d4f69ff
#
_entry.id   5cef805e69fcccfac5439da20d4f69ff
#
_cell.length_a   1.000
_cell.length_b   1.000
_cell.length_c   1.000
_cell.angle_alpha   90.00
_cell.angle_beta   90.00
_cell.angle_gamma   90.00
#
_symmetry.space_group_name_H-M   'P 1'
#
loop_
_entity.id
_entity.type
_entity.pdbx_description
1 polymer ?
#
loop_
_entity_poly.entity_id
_entity_poly.type
_entity_poly.pdbx_seq_one_letter_code
_entity_poly.pdbx_strand_id
1 'polypeptide(L)'
;MNIGGILQAIGSFAGLAFIGLLVMMVTRSGRNQSTRSLTPITILVLVVAILFTTIGSGLVFLQANEYGVVITPFQANGYRTVALTPGLHWIIPFFENVQKYSVARQTYTMSSTTSEGAVQGDDSIQARTKDGQQVFIDASVIYAVDPNQLVQLHIRWQNRYEENVVRPVARAAIRDAISQYGVEEIVSTKRSELEKAISDKIKQSLADNQIIMSDFLLRNIRFSDEYAKAVEQKQIAEQQAQQAKFVVEQKKQEAEQARQTAQGQADSAVIAAKGAADAQIIQAEAQAKANDLIGQSLQSNPQILQYQYILKLAPGVQTIFIPSGNQFILPLPNTTTTNPPVTTP
;
A
#
# COMPACT_ATOMS: atom_id res chain seq x y z
N MET A 1 -41.40 -16.57 0.56
CA MET A 1 -42.63 -17.29 1.03
C MET A 1 -42.50 -18.75 0.64
N ASN A 2 -42.59 -19.67 1.56
CA ASN A 2 -42.43 -21.11 1.25
C ASN A 2 -43.80 -21.70 0.90
N ILE A 3 -44.15 -21.62 -0.40
CA ILE A 3 -45.47 -22.07 -0.91
C ILE A 3 -45.69 -23.56 -0.57
N GLY A 4 -44.64 -24.38 -0.70
CA GLY A 4 -44.70 -25.79 -0.30
C GLY A 4 -45.04 -25.99 1.19
N GLY A 5 -44.44 -25.16 2.06
CA GLY A 5 -44.72 -25.19 3.49
C GLY A 5 -46.16 -24.79 3.84
N ILE A 6 -46.76 -23.85 3.11
CA ILE A 6 -48.15 -23.45 3.30
C ILE A 6 -49.11 -24.61 2.91
N LEU A 7 -48.87 -25.22 1.75
CA LEU A 7 -49.66 -26.36 1.30
C LEU A 7 -49.53 -27.57 2.24
N GLN A 8 -48.33 -27.83 2.73
CA GLN A 8 -48.06 -28.88 3.70
C GLN A 8 -48.76 -28.61 5.05
N ALA A 9 -48.79 -27.35 5.49
CA ALA A 9 -49.54 -26.96 6.69
C ALA A 9 -51.06 -27.23 6.53
N ILE A 10 -51.63 -26.85 5.37
CA ILE A 10 -53.07 -27.14 5.05
C ILE A 10 -53.29 -28.67 5.08
N GLY A 11 -52.39 -29.45 4.46
CA GLY A 11 -52.47 -30.91 4.49
C GLY A 11 -52.39 -31.50 5.91
N SER A 12 -51.53 -30.93 6.75
CA SER A 12 -51.38 -31.35 8.16
C SER A 12 -52.67 -31.03 8.97
N PHE A 13 -53.24 -29.85 8.77
CA PHE A 13 -54.55 -29.50 9.41
C PHE A 13 -55.65 -30.43 8.95
N ALA A 14 -55.74 -30.75 7.66
CA ALA A 14 -56.68 -31.73 7.15
C ALA A 14 -56.45 -33.13 7.73
N GLY A 15 -55.19 -33.52 7.93
CA GLY A 15 -54.82 -34.78 8.61
C GLY A 15 -55.31 -34.81 10.07
N LEU A 16 -55.12 -33.72 10.82
CA LEU A 16 -55.66 -33.62 12.19
C LEU A 16 -57.20 -33.66 12.21
N ALA A 17 -57.86 -33.00 11.26
CA ALA A 17 -59.32 -33.06 11.11
C ALA A 17 -59.79 -34.49 10.78
N PHE A 18 -59.05 -35.22 9.92
CA PHE A 18 -59.32 -36.64 9.64
C PHE A 18 -59.25 -37.49 10.90
N ILE A 19 -58.19 -37.32 11.72
CA ILE A 19 -58.07 -38.07 12.99
C ILE A 19 -59.23 -37.75 13.92
N GLY A 20 -59.60 -36.47 14.04
CA GLY A 20 -60.78 -36.03 14.83
C GLY A 20 -62.11 -36.68 14.37
N LEU A 21 -62.30 -36.72 13.04
CA LEU A 21 -63.50 -37.39 12.47
C LEU A 21 -63.43 -38.89 12.69
N LEU A 22 -62.28 -39.52 12.61
CA LEU A 22 -62.16 -40.94 12.86
C LEU A 22 -62.42 -41.28 14.32
N VAL A 23 -61.97 -40.50 15.29
CA VAL A 23 -62.27 -40.64 16.72
C VAL A 23 -63.79 -40.48 16.94
N MET A 24 -64.45 -39.48 16.29
CA MET A 24 -65.86 -39.23 16.35
C MET A 24 -66.69 -40.40 15.77
N MET A 25 -66.22 -41.02 14.66
CA MET A 25 -66.79 -42.24 14.10
C MET A 25 -66.72 -43.41 15.07
N VAL A 26 -65.59 -43.66 15.66
CA VAL A 26 -65.41 -44.75 16.63
C VAL A 26 -66.32 -44.56 17.86
N THR A 27 -66.38 -43.36 18.42
CA THR A 27 -67.19 -43.03 19.59
C THR A 27 -68.70 -43.14 19.26
N ARG A 28 -69.18 -42.78 18.07
CA ARG A 28 -70.57 -42.93 17.61
C ARG A 28 -70.91 -44.38 17.33
N SER A 29 -69.96 -45.15 16.72
CA SER A 29 -70.17 -46.58 16.50
C SER A 29 -70.32 -47.36 17.82
N GLY A 30 -69.50 -47.04 18.85
CA GLY A 30 -69.61 -47.61 20.20
C GLY A 30 -70.94 -47.25 20.92
N ARG A 31 -71.61 -46.14 20.48
CA ARG A 31 -72.95 -45.73 21.01
C ARG A 31 -74.14 -46.17 20.15
N ASN A 32 -73.95 -47.14 19.20
CA ASN A 32 -74.94 -47.66 18.27
C ASN A 32 -75.62 -46.58 17.40
N GLN A 33 -74.95 -45.42 17.12
CA GLN A 33 -75.44 -44.37 16.29
C GLN A 33 -74.99 -44.54 14.84
N SER A 34 -75.83 -44.14 13.88
CA SER A 34 -75.57 -44.28 12.46
C SER A 34 -74.32 -43.38 12.08
N THR A 35 -73.26 -43.99 11.53
CA THR A 35 -72.11 -43.33 11.03
C THR A 35 -72.14 -43.10 9.52
N ARG A 36 -73.20 -43.51 8.84
CA ARG A 36 -73.33 -43.54 7.37
C ARG A 36 -73.21 -42.21 6.69
N SER A 37 -73.50 -41.09 7.35
CA SER A 37 -73.38 -39.74 6.84
C SER A 37 -72.00 -39.18 7.03
N LEU A 38 -71.19 -39.70 7.99
CA LEU A 38 -69.79 -39.22 8.27
C LEU A 38 -68.74 -39.89 7.39
N THR A 39 -68.98 -41.11 6.92
CA THR A 39 -68.05 -41.89 6.13
C THR A 39 -67.56 -41.19 4.86
N PRO A 40 -68.44 -40.60 3.99
CA PRO A 40 -67.95 -39.91 2.79
C PRO A 40 -67.14 -38.64 3.10
N ILE A 41 -67.49 -37.92 4.17
CA ILE A 41 -66.80 -36.73 4.60
C ILE A 41 -65.42 -37.08 5.10
N THR A 42 -65.30 -38.16 5.90
CA THR A 42 -64.03 -38.63 6.42
C THR A 42 -63.08 -39.07 5.28
N ILE A 43 -63.61 -39.78 4.27
CA ILE A 43 -62.86 -40.18 3.08
C ILE A 43 -62.42 -38.95 2.29
N LEU A 44 -63.24 -37.96 2.08
CA LEU A 44 -62.93 -36.73 1.37
C LEU A 44 -61.79 -35.96 2.09
N VAL A 45 -61.93 -35.81 3.41
CA VAL A 45 -60.91 -35.12 4.20
C VAL A 45 -59.56 -35.86 4.14
N LEU A 46 -59.58 -37.20 4.16
CA LEU A 46 -58.35 -38.00 3.98
C LEU A 46 -57.72 -37.76 2.62
N VAL A 47 -58.53 -37.80 1.54
CA VAL A 47 -58.03 -37.55 0.18
C VAL A 47 -57.42 -36.16 0.06
N VAL A 48 -58.12 -35.14 0.60
CA VAL A 48 -57.59 -33.77 0.63
C VAL A 48 -56.31 -33.69 1.43
N ALA A 49 -56.24 -34.32 2.59
CA ALA A 49 -55.02 -34.34 3.40
C ALA A 49 -53.82 -34.94 2.65
N ILE A 50 -54.03 -36.10 2.02
CA ILE A 50 -52.97 -36.78 1.23
C ILE A 50 -52.57 -35.93 0.03
N LEU A 51 -53.53 -35.33 -0.68
CA LEU A 51 -53.27 -34.53 -1.87
C LEU A 51 -52.47 -33.26 -1.52
N PHE A 52 -52.86 -32.52 -0.50
CA PHE A 52 -52.14 -31.30 -0.12
C PHE A 52 -50.78 -31.60 0.52
N THR A 53 -50.60 -32.66 1.29
CA THR A 53 -49.31 -33.07 1.82
C THR A 53 -48.35 -33.54 0.72
N THR A 54 -48.84 -34.32 -0.25
CA THR A 54 -47.98 -34.78 -1.38
C THR A 54 -47.60 -33.66 -2.32
N ILE A 55 -48.51 -32.79 -2.68
CA ILE A 55 -48.20 -31.62 -3.52
C ILE A 55 -47.24 -30.69 -2.78
N GLY A 56 -47.52 -30.39 -1.51
CA GLY A 56 -46.75 -29.48 -0.71
C GLY A 56 -45.29 -29.97 -0.46
N SER A 57 -45.12 -31.26 -0.21
CA SER A 57 -43.80 -31.86 0.02
C SER A 57 -42.96 -32.04 -1.26
N GLY A 58 -43.64 -32.09 -2.43
CA GLY A 58 -42.95 -32.12 -3.71
C GLY A 58 -42.54 -30.78 -4.29
N LEU A 59 -43.06 -29.67 -3.75
CA LEU A 59 -42.72 -28.32 -4.26
C LEU A 59 -41.39 -27.82 -3.69
N VAL A 60 -40.43 -27.57 -4.58
CA VAL A 60 -39.13 -27.01 -4.27
C VAL A 60 -38.99 -25.66 -4.97
N PHE A 61 -38.76 -24.61 -4.17
CA PHE A 61 -38.44 -23.28 -4.68
C PHE A 61 -36.93 -23.04 -4.65
N LEU A 62 -36.38 -22.66 -5.80
CA LEU A 62 -34.98 -22.25 -6.00
C LEU A 62 -34.93 -20.75 -6.20
N GLN A 63 -34.03 -20.08 -5.45
CA GLN A 63 -33.84 -18.64 -5.59
C GLN A 63 -33.15 -18.32 -6.93
N ALA A 64 -33.09 -17.03 -7.31
CA ALA A 64 -32.51 -16.59 -8.58
C ALA A 64 -31.01 -16.97 -8.75
N ASN A 65 -30.30 -17.16 -7.64
CA ASN A 65 -28.90 -17.56 -7.58
C ASN A 65 -28.69 -19.04 -7.21
N GLU A 66 -29.77 -19.84 -7.13
CA GLU A 66 -29.72 -21.25 -6.76
C GLU A 66 -30.10 -22.16 -7.93
N TYR A 67 -29.34 -23.21 -8.10
CA TYR A 67 -29.65 -24.34 -8.97
C TYR A 67 -29.75 -25.62 -8.14
N GLY A 68 -30.51 -26.60 -8.61
CA GLY A 68 -30.76 -27.83 -7.89
C GLY A 68 -30.32 -29.07 -8.67
N VAL A 69 -29.59 -29.96 -8.04
CA VAL A 69 -29.38 -31.32 -8.55
C VAL A 69 -30.36 -32.27 -7.88
N VAL A 70 -31.17 -32.94 -8.69
CA VAL A 70 -32.16 -33.91 -8.20
C VAL A 70 -31.54 -35.29 -8.10
N ILE A 71 -31.51 -35.81 -6.90
CA ILE A 71 -31.11 -37.19 -6.61
C ILE A 71 -32.38 -38.05 -6.64
N THR A 72 -32.40 -39.09 -7.47
CA THR A 72 -33.60 -39.92 -7.71
C THR A 72 -33.23 -41.38 -7.90
N PRO A 73 -33.97 -42.31 -7.26
CA PRO A 73 -33.76 -43.74 -7.45
C PRO A 73 -34.34 -44.25 -8.78
N PHE A 74 -35.10 -43.41 -9.48
CA PHE A 74 -35.81 -43.82 -10.73
C PHE A 74 -34.97 -43.71 -12.00
N GLN A 75 -33.74 -43.17 -11.88
CA GLN A 75 -32.79 -43.11 -13.00
C GLN A 75 -31.62 -44.02 -12.75
N ALA A 76 -31.09 -44.65 -13.79
CA ALA A 76 -30.02 -45.62 -13.70
C ALA A 76 -28.73 -45.10 -12.99
N ASN A 77 -28.48 -43.78 -13.09
CA ASN A 77 -27.34 -43.14 -12.47
C ASN A 77 -27.63 -42.57 -11.08
N GLY A 78 -28.88 -42.66 -10.59
CA GLY A 78 -29.23 -42.12 -9.28
C GLY A 78 -29.48 -40.60 -9.23
N TYR A 79 -29.44 -39.90 -10.35
CA TYR A 79 -29.65 -38.44 -10.44
C TYR A 79 -30.27 -38.05 -11.79
N ARG A 80 -30.95 -36.89 -11.82
CA ARG A 80 -31.40 -36.30 -13.10
C ARG A 80 -30.23 -35.68 -13.85
N THR A 81 -30.20 -35.89 -15.16
CA THR A 81 -29.08 -35.40 -16.03
C THR A 81 -29.05 -33.88 -16.20
N VAL A 82 -30.16 -33.20 -15.93
CA VAL A 82 -30.32 -31.76 -16.04
C VAL A 82 -30.57 -31.17 -14.66
N ALA A 83 -29.84 -30.14 -14.30
CA ALA A 83 -30.05 -29.39 -13.06
C ALA A 83 -31.33 -28.56 -13.15
N LEU A 84 -32.05 -28.41 -12.03
CA LEU A 84 -33.17 -27.49 -11.91
C LEU A 84 -32.69 -26.05 -11.94
N THR A 85 -33.34 -25.23 -12.77
CA THR A 85 -33.08 -23.78 -12.85
C THR A 85 -33.77 -23.03 -11.72
N PRO A 86 -33.49 -21.73 -11.49
CA PRO A 86 -34.23 -20.91 -10.57
C PRO A 86 -35.73 -20.94 -10.85
N GLY A 87 -36.53 -20.96 -9.80
CA GLY A 87 -37.98 -20.98 -9.89
C GLY A 87 -38.66 -22.07 -9.05
N LEU A 88 -39.93 -22.32 -9.32
CA LEU A 88 -40.75 -23.33 -8.62
C LEU A 88 -40.72 -24.64 -9.43
N HIS A 89 -40.27 -25.72 -8.80
CA HIS A 89 -40.22 -27.06 -9.39
C HIS A 89 -40.98 -28.04 -8.53
N TRP A 90 -41.47 -29.09 -9.17
CA TRP A 90 -42.10 -30.21 -8.47
C TRP A 90 -41.22 -31.47 -8.63
N ILE A 91 -40.92 -32.11 -7.52
CA ILE A 91 -40.23 -33.38 -7.41
C ILE A 91 -41.10 -34.46 -6.84
N ILE A 92 -40.76 -35.71 -7.03
CA ILE A 92 -41.51 -36.84 -6.45
C ILE A 92 -41.21 -36.89 -4.94
N PRO A 93 -42.16 -36.53 -4.09
CA PRO A 93 -41.94 -36.49 -2.64
C PRO A 93 -41.54 -37.90 -2.13
N PHE A 94 -40.77 -37.93 -1.06
CA PHE A 94 -40.24 -39.14 -0.39
C PHE A 94 -39.14 -39.93 -1.18
N PHE A 95 -39.13 -39.80 -2.50
CA PHE A 95 -38.16 -40.53 -3.36
C PHE A 95 -37.10 -39.64 -3.94
N GLU A 96 -37.40 -38.38 -4.23
CA GLU A 96 -36.43 -37.44 -4.79
C GLU A 96 -36.01 -36.41 -3.76
N ASN A 97 -34.73 -36.07 -3.81
CA ASN A 97 -34.13 -35.02 -3.00
C ASN A 97 -33.42 -34.00 -3.91
N VAL A 98 -33.43 -32.74 -3.53
CA VAL A 98 -32.75 -31.66 -4.28
C VAL A 98 -31.61 -31.11 -3.46
N GLN A 99 -30.42 -31.32 -3.97
CA GLN A 99 -29.23 -30.63 -3.45
C GLN A 99 -29.10 -29.25 -4.12
N LYS A 100 -29.21 -28.17 -3.34
CA LYS A 100 -29.10 -26.81 -3.82
C LYS A 100 -27.67 -26.35 -3.87
N TYR A 101 -27.32 -25.60 -4.92
CA TYR A 101 -26.03 -24.99 -5.13
C TYR A 101 -26.19 -23.53 -5.46
N SER A 102 -25.38 -22.66 -4.83
CA SER A 102 -25.31 -21.25 -5.21
C SER A 102 -24.41 -21.10 -6.44
N VAL A 103 -24.94 -20.47 -7.48
CA VAL A 103 -24.16 -20.06 -8.67
C VAL A 103 -23.68 -18.62 -8.58
N ALA A 104 -24.00 -17.93 -7.48
CA ALA A 104 -23.44 -16.63 -7.19
C ALA A 104 -21.93 -16.73 -7.00
N ARG A 105 -21.24 -15.62 -7.23
CA ARG A 105 -19.80 -15.54 -6.93
C ARG A 105 -19.57 -15.72 -5.43
N GLN A 106 -18.64 -16.59 -5.10
CA GLN A 106 -18.20 -16.90 -3.76
C GLN A 106 -16.72 -16.55 -3.64
N THR A 107 -16.26 -16.22 -2.43
CA THR A 107 -14.86 -15.91 -2.17
C THR A 107 -14.33 -16.87 -1.13
N TYR A 108 -13.30 -17.62 -1.50
CA TYR A 108 -12.51 -18.39 -0.56
C TYR A 108 -11.26 -17.61 -0.18
N THR A 109 -11.14 -17.25 1.09
CA THR A 109 -10.01 -16.48 1.60
C THR A 109 -9.14 -17.34 2.50
N MET A 110 -7.86 -17.41 2.18
CA MET A 110 -6.80 -17.98 2.98
C MET A 110 -6.02 -16.84 3.62
N SER A 111 -6.13 -16.67 4.92
CA SER A 111 -5.50 -15.57 5.66
C SER A 111 -4.97 -16.05 6.99
N SER A 112 -3.93 -15.37 7.45
CA SER A 112 -3.42 -15.51 8.82
C SER A 112 -4.30 -14.80 9.85
N THR A 113 -5.11 -13.84 9.41
CA THR A 113 -6.01 -13.09 10.28
C THR A 113 -7.27 -13.90 10.53
N THR A 114 -7.49 -14.28 11.78
CA THR A 114 -8.58 -15.16 12.20
C THR A 114 -9.99 -14.67 11.82
N SER A 115 -10.17 -13.36 11.64
CA SER A 115 -11.46 -12.76 11.29
C SER A 115 -11.72 -12.64 9.77
N GLU A 116 -10.73 -12.90 8.93
CA GLU A 116 -10.83 -12.69 7.48
C GLU A 116 -10.82 -13.99 6.66
N GLY A 117 -10.35 -15.09 7.25
CA GLY A 117 -10.22 -16.39 6.58
C GLY A 117 -11.55 -17.16 6.50
N ALA A 118 -11.68 -18.02 5.48
CA ALA A 118 -12.77 -19.00 5.39
C ALA A 118 -12.71 -20.03 6.52
N VAL A 119 -11.52 -20.27 7.05
CA VAL A 119 -11.25 -21.18 8.19
C VAL A 119 -10.83 -20.36 9.39
N GLN A 120 -11.31 -20.72 10.57
CA GLN A 120 -10.87 -20.07 11.82
C GLN A 120 -9.41 -20.47 12.12
N GLY A 121 -8.58 -19.46 12.42
CA GLY A 121 -7.16 -19.64 12.68
C GLY A 121 -6.28 -19.19 11.52
N ASP A 122 -5.00 -19.52 11.58
CA ASP A 122 -4.04 -19.22 10.50
C ASP A 122 -4.19 -20.23 9.36
N ASP A 123 -4.82 -19.80 8.27
CA ASP A 123 -4.94 -20.56 7.01
C ASP A 123 -4.03 -19.99 5.90
N SER A 124 -3.07 -19.13 6.24
CA SER A 124 -2.10 -18.60 5.28
C SER A 124 -1.34 -19.72 4.57
N ILE A 125 -0.86 -19.43 3.38
CA ILE A 125 -0.16 -20.41 2.56
C ILE A 125 1.33 -20.28 2.83
N GLN A 126 1.88 -21.30 3.46
CA GLN A 126 3.33 -21.41 3.64
C GLN A 126 3.97 -21.91 2.35
N ALA A 127 4.93 -21.13 1.82
CA ALA A 127 5.70 -21.47 0.64
C ALA A 127 7.19 -21.15 0.83
N ARG A 128 8.04 -21.65 -0.07
CA ARG A 128 9.45 -21.30 -0.14
C ARG A 128 9.76 -20.68 -1.48
N THR A 129 10.47 -19.56 -1.46
CA THR A 129 10.97 -18.89 -2.65
C THR A 129 12.11 -19.66 -3.30
N LYS A 130 12.49 -19.26 -4.52
CA LYS A 130 13.67 -19.78 -5.22
C LYS A 130 14.95 -19.68 -4.40
N ASP A 131 15.06 -18.62 -3.59
CA ASP A 131 16.20 -18.36 -2.71
C ASP A 131 16.14 -19.15 -1.39
N GLY A 132 15.16 -20.07 -1.25
CA GLY A 132 14.96 -20.92 -0.08
C GLY A 132 14.31 -20.21 1.13
N GLN A 133 13.90 -18.93 1.00
CA GLN A 133 13.25 -18.21 2.09
C GLN A 133 11.82 -18.65 2.29
N GLN A 134 11.42 -18.76 3.55
CA GLN A 134 10.05 -19.10 3.91
C GLN A 134 9.18 -17.83 3.88
N VAL A 135 8.03 -17.94 3.21
CA VAL A 135 7.04 -16.87 3.09
C VAL A 135 5.65 -17.41 3.45
N PHE A 136 4.85 -16.54 4.03
CA PHE A 136 3.44 -16.76 4.34
C PHE A 136 2.61 -15.84 3.48
N ILE A 137 1.64 -16.41 2.77
CA ILE A 137 0.88 -15.71 1.74
C ILE A 137 -0.59 -15.75 2.10
N ASP A 138 -1.21 -14.57 2.13
CA ASP A 138 -2.65 -14.43 2.24
C ASP A 138 -3.21 -14.16 0.85
N ALA A 139 -4.22 -14.95 0.45
CA ALA A 139 -4.81 -14.88 -0.88
C ALA A 139 -6.31 -15.15 -0.85
N SER A 140 -7.03 -14.61 -1.83
CA SER A 140 -8.45 -14.87 -2.03
C SER A 140 -8.71 -15.33 -3.45
N VAL A 141 -9.54 -16.36 -3.60
CA VAL A 141 -10.03 -16.85 -4.88
C VAL A 141 -11.51 -16.55 -5.00
N ILE A 142 -11.90 -15.81 -6.02
CA ILE A 142 -13.29 -15.52 -6.33
C ILE A 142 -13.73 -16.48 -7.43
N TYR A 143 -14.72 -17.30 -7.14
CA TYR A 143 -15.17 -18.36 -8.03
C TYR A 143 -16.70 -18.46 -8.04
N ALA A 144 -17.23 -19.16 -9.02
CA ALA A 144 -18.64 -19.54 -9.12
C ALA A 144 -18.74 -20.96 -9.68
N VAL A 145 -19.82 -21.65 -9.35
CA VAL A 145 -20.13 -22.95 -9.94
C VAL A 145 -20.71 -22.74 -11.34
N ASP A 146 -20.28 -23.56 -12.33
CA ASP A 146 -20.87 -23.53 -13.67
C ASP A 146 -22.27 -24.18 -13.65
N PRO A 147 -23.35 -23.41 -13.90
CA PRO A 147 -24.71 -23.95 -13.92
C PRO A 147 -24.90 -25.07 -14.93
N ASN A 148 -24.17 -25.02 -16.06
CA ASN A 148 -24.33 -26.01 -17.14
C ASN A 148 -23.65 -27.35 -16.79
N GLN A 149 -22.68 -27.33 -15.90
CA GLN A 149 -21.92 -28.51 -15.49
C GLN A 149 -22.16 -28.92 -14.02
N LEU A 150 -23.18 -28.34 -13.41
CA LEU A 150 -23.48 -28.52 -11.99
C LEU A 150 -23.68 -30.00 -11.61
N VAL A 151 -24.34 -30.78 -12.47
CA VAL A 151 -24.56 -32.20 -12.23
C VAL A 151 -23.23 -32.96 -12.18
N GLN A 152 -22.28 -32.61 -13.05
CA GLN A 152 -20.94 -33.24 -13.09
C GLN A 152 -20.13 -32.84 -11.83
N LEU A 153 -20.22 -31.59 -11.42
CA LEU A 153 -19.62 -31.13 -10.15
C LEU A 153 -20.16 -31.92 -8.97
N HIS A 154 -21.49 -32.09 -8.91
CA HIS A 154 -22.15 -32.84 -7.83
C HIS A 154 -21.68 -34.31 -7.77
N ILE A 155 -21.56 -34.97 -8.93
CA ILE A 155 -21.12 -36.37 -9.00
C ILE A 155 -19.71 -36.55 -8.47
N ARG A 156 -18.81 -35.61 -8.81
CA ARG A 156 -17.40 -35.70 -8.45
C ARG A 156 -17.13 -35.23 -7.02
N TRP A 157 -17.73 -34.11 -6.61
CA TRP A 157 -17.32 -33.38 -5.41
C TRP A 157 -18.45 -33.14 -4.43
N GLN A 158 -19.70 -33.24 -4.85
CA GLN A 158 -20.88 -32.86 -4.05
C GLN A 158 -20.73 -31.40 -3.56
N ASN A 159 -21.15 -31.10 -2.34
CA ASN A 159 -21.00 -29.78 -1.71
C ASN A 159 -19.62 -29.54 -1.10
N ARG A 160 -18.66 -30.46 -1.26
CA ARG A 160 -17.30 -30.39 -0.71
C ARG A 160 -16.28 -29.84 -1.69
N TYR A 161 -16.71 -29.32 -2.82
CA TYR A 161 -15.82 -28.77 -3.88
C TYR A 161 -14.93 -27.63 -3.39
N GLU A 162 -15.38 -26.83 -2.41
CA GLU A 162 -14.59 -25.75 -1.82
C GLU A 162 -13.37 -26.28 -1.08
N GLU A 163 -13.57 -27.23 -0.16
CA GLU A 163 -12.50 -27.82 0.64
C GLU A 163 -11.61 -28.78 -0.16
N ASN A 164 -12.21 -29.54 -1.08
CA ASN A 164 -11.51 -30.61 -1.79
C ASN A 164 -10.90 -30.18 -3.13
N VAL A 165 -11.35 -29.04 -3.71
CA VAL A 165 -10.87 -28.56 -5.01
C VAL A 165 -10.33 -27.14 -4.88
N VAL A 166 -11.16 -26.15 -4.52
CA VAL A 166 -10.76 -24.73 -4.54
C VAL A 166 -9.54 -24.50 -3.66
N ARG A 167 -9.61 -24.91 -2.41
CA ARG A 167 -8.52 -24.74 -1.44
C ARG A 167 -7.22 -25.45 -1.86
N PRO A 168 -7.22 -26.77 -2.16
CA PRO A 168 -5.98 -27.46 -2.55
C PRO A 168 -5.37 -26.93 -3.85
N VAL A 169 -6.19 -26.64 -4.86
CA VAL A 169 -5.75 -26.10 -6.15
C VAL A 169 -5.08 -24.74 -5.96
N ALA A 170 -5.71 -23.84 -5.21
CA ALA A 170 -5.14 -22.53 -4.92
C ALA A 170 -3.80 -22.64 -4.18
N ARG A 171 -3.75 -23.47 -3.12
CA ARG A 171 -2.52 -23.70 -2.34
C ARG A 171 -1.40 -24.28 -3.17
N ALA A 172 -1.70 -25.24 -4.05
CA ALA A 172 -0.70 -25.83 -4.93
C ALA A 172 -0.18 -24.82 -5.96
N ALA A 173 -1.07 -24.12 -6.66
CA ALA A 173 -0.68 -23.15 -7.67
C ALA A 173 0.17 -22.00 -7.09
N ILE A 174 -0.17 -21.50 -5.90
CA ILE A 174 0.58 -20.46 -5.21
C ILE A 174 1.97 -20.96 -4.80
N ARG A 175 2.08 -22.16 -4.20
CA ARG A 175 3.38 -22.73 -3.81
C ARG A 175 4.28 -22.95 -5.02
N ASP A 176 3.73 -23.52 -6.09
CA ASP A 176 4.46 -23.80 -7.32
C ASP A 176 5.00 -22.51 -7.95
N ALA A 177 4.16 -21.48 -8.05
CA ALA A 177 4.57 -20.21 -8.61
C ALA A 177 5.63 -19.53 -7.74
N ILE A 178 5.42 -19.42 -6.44
CA ILE A 178 6.36 -18.78 -5.50
C ILE A 178 7.74 -19.42 -5.55
N SER A 179 7.81 -20.75 -5.72
CA SER A 179 9.09 -21.46 -5.80
C SER A 179 9.98 -21.07 -6.98
N GLN A 180 9.43 -20.43 -8.00
CA GLN A 180 10.13 -20.01 -9.20
C GLN A 180 10.74 -18.61 -9.11
N TYR A 181 10.32 -17.80 -8.13
CA TYR A 181 10.72 -16.42 -7.98
C TYR A 181 11.52 -16.19 -6.70
N GLY A 182 12.48 -15.24 -6.76
CA GLY A 182 13.21 -14.77 -5.58
C GLY A 182 12.38 -13.80 -4.75
N VAL A 183 12.82 -13.56 -3.51
CA VAL A 183 12.11 -12.69 -2.55
C VAL A 183 11.88 -11.28 -3.12
N GLU A 184 12.90 -10.68 -3.71
CA GLU A 184 12.81 -9.32 -4.27
C GLU A 184 11.84 -9.26 -5.47
N GLU A 185 11.81 -10.32 -6.29
CA GLU A 185 10.94 -10.43 -7.45
C GLU A 185 9.47 -10.51 -7.05
N ILE A 186 9.13 -11.27 -6.00
CA ILE A 186 7.74 -11.44 -5.54
C ILE A 186 7.16 -10.19 -4.86
N VAL A 187 8.03 -9.33 -4.28
CA VAL A 187 7.58 -8.14 -3.56
C VAL A 187 7.47 -6.93 -4.48
N SER A 188 8.36 -6.80 -5.48
CA SER A 188 8.45 -5.57 -6.27
C SER A 188 8.41 -5.79 -7.78
N THR A 189 9.44 -6.41 -8.35
CA THR A 189 9.70 -6.33 -9.79
C THR A 189 8.80 -7.21 -10.65
N LYS A 190 8.41 -8.38 -10.15
CA LYS A 190 7.60 -9.37 -10.90
C LYS A 190 6.29 -9.76 -10.23
N ARG A 191 5.81 -8.95 -9.30
CA ARG A 191 4.57 -9.24 -8.56
C ARG A 191 3.39 -9.47 -9.52
N SER A 192 3.21 -8.61 -10.51
CA SER A 192 2.11 -8.74 -11.48
C SER A 192 2.24 -9.97 -12.37
N GLU A 193 3.47 -10.36 -12.74
CA GLU A 193 3.74 -11.58 -13.49
C GLU A 193 3.40 -12.82 -12.66
N LEU A 194 3.80 -12.83 -11.39
CA LEU A 194 3.49 -13.87 -10.42
C LEU A 194 1.97 -14.02 -10.23
N GLU A 195 1.26 -12.92 -9.99
CA GLU A 195 -0.21 -12.92 -9.83
C GLU A 195 -0.89 -13.50 -11.06
N LYS A 196 -0.45 -13.10 -12.24
CA LYS A 196 -0.98 -13.65 -13.50
C LYS A 196 -0.70 -15.14 -13.66
N ALA A 197 0.53 -15.58 -13.37
CA ALA A 197 0.89 -17.00 -13.46
C ALA A 197 0.06 -17.87 -12.50
N ILE A 198 -0.14 -17.39 -11.27
CA ILE A 198 -1.00 -18.06 -10.28
C ILE A 198 -2.45 -18.10 -10.78
N SER A 199 -2.97 -16.95 -11.23
CA SER A 199 -4.34 -16.81 -11.72
C SER A 199 -4.63 -17.75 -12.88
N ASP A 200 -3.76 -17.78 -13.90
CA ASP A 200 -3.92 -18.64 -15.07
C ASP A 200 -3.90 -20.11 -14.66
N LYS A 201 -3.02 -20.53 -13.76
CA LYS A 201 -2.93 -21.89 -13.25
C LYS A 201 -4.17 -22.32 -12.46
N ILE A 202 -4.64 -21.46 -11.54
CA ILE A 202 -5.85 -21.74 -10.76
C ILE A 202 -7.06 -21.82 -11.70
N LYS A 203 -7.21 -20.86 -12.61
CA LYS A 203 -8.31 -20.79 -13.58
C LYS A 203 -8.42 -22.09 -14.39
N GLN A 204 -7.31 -22.56 -14.92
CA GLN A 204 -7.28 -23.80 -15.68
C GLN A 204 -7.67 -24.99 -14.81
N SER A 205 -7.07 -25.13 -13.62
CA SER A 205 -7.33 -26.28 -12.75
C SER A 205 -8.74 -26.29 -12.18
N LEU A 206 -9.35 -25.12 -11.93
CA LEU A 206 -10.74 -25.03 -11.49
C LEU A 206 -11.72 -25.33 -12.63
N ALA A 207 -11.42 -24.88 -13.86
CA ALA A 207 -12.24 -25.20 -15.05
C ALA A 207 -12.31 -26.70 -15.32
N ASP A 208 -11.20 -27.43 -15.17
CA ASP A 208 -11.15 -28.89 -15.27
C ASP A 208 -12.07 -29.59 -14.26
N ASN A 209 -12.41 -28.90 -13.17
CA ASN A 209 -13.29 -29.36 -12.09
C ASN A 209 -14.68 -28.68 -12.11
N GLN A 210 -15.09 -28.09 -13.21
CA GLN A 210 -16.41 -27.46 -13.43
C GLN A 210 -16.70 -26.26 -12.54
N ILE A 211 -15.61 -25.55 -12.15
CA ILE A 211 -15.68 -24.31 -11.33
C ILE A 211 -15.11 -23.17 -12.18
N ILE A 212 -15.84 -22.08 -12.26
CA ILE A 212 -15.43 -20.87 -12.99
C ILE A 212 -14.71 -19.95 -12.01
N MET A 213 -13.42 -19.69 -12.23
CA MET A 213 -12.72 -18.65 -11.49
C MET A 213 -13.03 -17.27 -12.10
N SER A 214 -13.48 -16.34 -11.26
CA SER A 214 -13.72 -14.96 -11.65
C SER A 214 -12.48 -14.11 -11.46
N ASP A 215 -11.78 -14.25 -10.31
CA ASP A 215 -10.60 -13.45 -10.00
C ASP A 215 -9.72 -14.14 -8.95
N PHE A 216 -8.45 -13.72 -8.90
CA PHE A 216 -7.49 -14.11 -7.89
C PHE A 216 -6.84 -12.86 -7.29
N LEU A 217 -6.81 -12.76 -5.98
CA LEU A 217 -6.25 -11.63 -5.24
C LEU A 217 -5.11 -12.10 -4.34
N LEU A 218 -3.90 -11.68 -4.67
CA LEU A 218 -2.74 -11.83 -3.81
C LEU A 218 -2.75 -10.70 -2.78
N ARG A 219 -3.16 -10.97 -1.55
CA ARG A 219 -3.42 -9.95 -0.52
C ARG A 219 -2.15 -9.52 0.19
N ASN A 220 -1.52 -10.42 0.90
CA ASN A 220 -0.34 -10.12 1.71
C ASN A 220 0.73 -11.20 1.56
N ILE A 221 2.00 -10.78 1.66
CA ILE A 221 3.16 -11.67 1.70
C ILE A 221 3.95 -11.30 2.95
N ARG A 222 4.03 -12.23 3.89
CA ARG A 222 4.81 -12.06 5.13
C ARG A 222 6.03 -12.97 5.10
N PHE A 223 7.11 -12.48 5.63
CA PHE A 223 8.36 -13.24 5.77
C PHE A 223 8.47 -13.84 7.17
N SER A 224 9.42 -14.76 7.35
CA SER A 224 9.77 -15.20 8.71
C SER A 224 10.36 -14.02 9.50
N ASP A 225 10.20 -14.05 10.83
CA ASP A 225 10.67 -12.98 11.72
C ASP A 225 12.20 -12.81 11.64
N GLU A 226 12.93 -13.91 11.44
CA GLU A 226 14.38 -13.88 11.28
C GLU A 226 14.80 -13.15 9.99
N TYR A 227 14.10 -13.41 8.88
CA TYR A 227 14.36 -12.75 7.61
C TYR A 227 13.99 -11.27 7.66
N ALA A 228 12.84 -10.92 8.23
CA ALA A 228 12.40 -9.55 8.40
C ALA A 228 13.44 -8.72 9.18
N LYS A 229 13.94 -9.26 10.31
CA LYS A 229 15.01 -8.63 11.11
C LYS A 229 16.33 -8.48 10.32
N ALA A 230 16.71 -9.51 9.55
CA ALA A 230 17.93 -9.45 8.75
C ALA A 230 17.85 -8.38 7.64
N VAL A 231 16.70 -8.24 6.98
CA VAL A 231 16.45 -7.19 5.98
C VAL A 231 16.47 -5.81 6.61
N GLU A 232 15.84 -5.64 7.79
CA GLU A 232 15.86 -4.37 8.52
C GLU A 232 17.29 -3.97 8.90
N GLN A 233 18.09 -4.89 9.44
CA GLN A 233 19.50 -4.64 9.76
C GLN A 233 20.32 -4.28 8.52
N LYS A 234 20.10 -4.97 7.41
CA LYS A 234 20.75 -4.64 6.13
C LYS A 234 20.39 -3.23 5.67
N GLN A 235 19.12 -2.85 5.71
CA GLN A 235 18.67 -1.51 5.33
C GLN A 235 19.28 -0.42 6.22
N ILE A 236 19.34 -0.66 7.54
CA ILE A 236 19.97 0.26 8.48
C ILE A 236 21.46 0.42 8.14
N ALA A 237 22.17 -0.68 7.88
CA ALA A 237 23.60 -0.64 7.52
C ALA A 237 23.82 0.08 6.18
N GLU A 238 22.98 -0.15 5.17
CA GLU A 238 23.02 0.55 3.88
C GLU A 238 22.78 2.05 4.03
N GLN A 239 21.79 2.45 4.82
CA GLN A 239 21.52 3.86 5.11
C GLN A 239 22.68 4.52 5.85
N GLN A 240 23.28 3.85 6.84
CA GLN A 240 24.44 4.35 7.56
C GLN A 240 25.66 4.51 6.62
N ALA A 241 25.91 3.54 5.73
CA ALA A 241 26.97 3.63 4.73
C ALA A 241 26.72 4.79 3.75
N GLN A 242 25.49 5.02 3.36
CA GLN A 242 25.11 6.12 2.47
C GLN A 242 25.26 7.48 3.17
N GLN A 243 24.83 7.60 4.43
CA GLN A 243 25.06 8.79 5.25
C GLN A 243 26.55 9.08 5.42
N ALA A 244 27.38 8.06 5.69
CA ALA A 244 28.83 8.23 5.80
C ALA A 244 29.43 8.77 4.50
N LYS A 245 29.00 8.28 3.33
CA LYS A 245 29.42 8.81 2.03
C LYS A 245 29.04 10.28 1.85
N PHE A 246 27.82 10.65 2.21
CA PHE A 246 27.39 12.06 2.14
C PHE A 246 28.22 12.96 3.07
N VAL A 247 28.52 12.51 4.29
CA VAL A 247 29.35 13.27 5.22
C VAL A 247 30.77 13.46 4.68
N VAL A 248 31.37 12.42 4.08
CA VAL A 248 32.69 12.53 3.44
C VAL A 248 32.66 13.53 2.27
N GLU A 249 31.64 13.47 1.41
CA GLU A 249 31.54 14.41 0.29
C GLU A 249 31.29 15.84 0.75
N GLN A 250 30.44 16.01 1.78
CA GLN A 250 30.24 17.32 2.41
C GLN A 250 31.55 17.90 2.95
N LYS A 251 32.31 17.10 3.70
CA LYS A 251 33.62 17.53 4.25
C LYS A 251 34.62 17.88 3.16
N LYS A 252 34.63 17.14 2.06
CA LYS A 252 35.45 17.44 0.89
C LYS A 252 35.06 18.79 0.26
N GLN A 253 33.76 19.05 0.11
CA GLN A 253 33.29 20.33 -0.42
C GLN A 253 33.57 21.49 0.54
N GLU A 254 33.37 21.31 1.85
CA GLU A 254 33.74 22.29 2.86
C GLU A 254 35.24 22.65 2.80
N ALA A 255 36.12 21.63 2.69
CA ALA A 255 37.57 21.82 2.58
C ALA A 255 37.95 22.56 1.28
N GLU A 256 37.34 22.21 0.15
CA GLU A 256 37.57 22.90 -1.11
C GLU A 256 37.08 24.35 -1.09
N GLN A 257 35.93 24.61 -0.50
CA GLN A 257 35.40 25.98 -0.29
C GLN A 257 36.35 26.79 0.62
N ALA A 258 36.82 26.21 1.71
CA ALA A 258 37.79 26.87 2.59
C ALA A 258 39.11 27.20 1.84
N ARG A 259 39.58 26.27 1.02
CA ARG A 259 40.78 26.49 0.17
C ARG A 259 40.56 27.60 -0.84
N GLN A 260 39.45 27.63 -1.56
CA GLN A 260 39.11 28.69 -2.52
C GLN A 260 38.94 30.05 -1.83
N THR A 261 38.34 30.08 -0.64
CA THR A 261 38.20 31.30 0.14
C THR A 261 39.57 31.85 0.58
N ALA A 262 40.46 30.98 1.09
CA ALA A 262 41.82 31.38 1.48
C ALA A 262 42.61 31.84 0.28
N GLN A 263 42.51 31.17 -0.87
CA GLN A 263 43.16 31.60 -2.11
C GLN A 263 42.64 32.98 -2.58
N GLY A 264 41.32 33.17 -2.58
CA GLY A 264 40.74 34.47 -2.95
C GLY A 264 41.15 35.61 -2.01
N GLN A 265 41.31 35.35 -0.71
CA GLN A 265 41.83 36.33 0.24
C GLN A 265 43.28 36.67 -0.03
N ALA A 266 44.12 35.67 -0.30
CA ALA A 266 45.53 35.88 -0.64
C ALA A 266 45.68 36.67 -1.95
N ASP A 267 44.92 36.31 -2.99
CA ASP A 267 44.93 37.03 -4.27
C ASP A 267 44.44 38.48 -4.10
N SER A 268 43.40 38.71 -3.32
CA SER A 268 42.88 40.02 -2.99
C SER A 268 43.95 40.86 -2.27
N ALA A 269 44.67 40.29 -1.30
CA ALA A 269 45.74 41.00 -0.60
C ALA A 269 46.92 41.35 -1.54
N VAL A 270 47.30 40.47 -2.45
CA VAL A 270 48.32 40.73 -3.48
C VAL A 270 47.88 41.85 -4.43
N ILE A 271 46.63 41.82 -4.88
CA ILE A 271 46.08 42.88 -5.76
C ILE A 271 46.04 44.22 -5.04
N ALA A 272 45.60 44.25 -3.79
CA ALA A 272 45.57 45.47 -2.98
C ALA A 272 47.00 46.03 -2.76
N ALA A 273 47.98 45.17 -2.44
CA ALA A 273 49.35 45.58 -2.28
C ALA A 273 49.97 46.14 -3.58
N LYS A 274 49.72 45.48 -4.71
CA LYS A 274 50.12 46.00 -6.03
C LYS A 274 49.51 47.34 -6.35
N GLY A 275 48.17 47.43 -6.15
CA GLY A 275 47.44 48.69 -6.38
C GLY A 275 47.96 49.85 -5.51
N ALA A 276 48.32 49.57 -4.24
CA ALA A 276 48.93 50.57 -3.37
C ALA A 276 50.34 50.96 -3.83
N ALA A 277 51.19 50.02 -4.28
CA ALA A 277 52.48 50.28 -4.82
C ALA A 277 52.42 51.09 -6.11
N ASP A 278 51.53 50.72 -7.04
CA ASP A 278 51.32 51.47 -8.29
C ASP A 278 50.84 52.90 -8.04
N ALA A 279 49.89 53.06 -7.10
CA ALA A 279 49.43 54.41 -6.68
C ALA A 279 50.55 55.25 -6.11
N GLN A 280 51.48 54.67 -5.33
CA GLN A 280 52.62 55.36 -4.75
C GLN A 280 53.65 55.76 -5.83
N ILE A 281 53.87 54.87 -6.82
CA ILE A 281 54.71 55.20 -7.97
C ILE A 281 54.13 56.34 -8.78
N ILE A 282 52.86 56.26 -9.14
CA ILE A 282 52.16 57.33 -9.88
C ILE A 282 52.20 58.68 -9.12
N GLN A 283 52.03 58.60 -7.80
CA GLN A 283 52.11 59.82 -6.97
C GLN A 283 53.52 60.41 -6.93
N ALA A 284 54.55 59.54 -6.82
CA ALA A 284 55.94 59.97 -6.86
C ALA A 284 56.35 60.55 -8.22
N GLU A 285 55.92 59.95 -9.33
CA GLU A 285 56.10 60.46 -10.69
C GLU A 285 55.45 61.84 -10.91
N ALA A 286 54.19 61.95 -10.45
CA ALA A 286 53.47 63.21 -10.50
C ALA A 286 54.16 64.30 -9.69
N GLN A 287 54.64 63.93 -8.48
CA GLN A 287 55.42 64.89 -7.62
C GLN A 287 56.76 65.29 -8.26
N ALA A 288 57.48 64.34 -8.85
CA ALA A 288 58.72 64.65 -9.58
C ALA A 288 58.43 65.59 -10.75
N LYS A 289 57.42 65.29 -11.54
CA LYS A 289 57.07 66.14 -12.67
C LYS A 289 56.53 67.53 -12.25
N ALA A 290 55.82 67.63 -11.14
CA ALA A 290 55.50 68.91 -10.54
C ALA A 290 56.69 69.68 -10.06
N ASN A 291 57.68 69.04 -9.42
CA ASN A 291 58.89 69.66 -8.97
C ASN A 291 59.78 70.14 -10.15
N ASP A 292 59.88 69.38 -11.25
CA ASP A 292 60.54 69.77 -12.47
C ASP A 292 59.91 71.03 -13.09
N LEU A 293 58.57 71.06 -13.20
CA LEU A 293 57.83 72.21 -13.70
C LEU A 293 58.05 73.45 -12.81
N ILE A 294 58.06 73.27 -11.49
CA ILE A 294 58.37 74.28 -10.52
C ILE A 294 59.87 74.78 -10.71
N GLY A 295 60.79 73.89 -10.90
CA GLY A 295 62.20 74.15 -11.15
C GLY A 295 62.41 75.01 -12.42
N GLN A 296 61.77 74.64 -13.51
CA GLN A 296 61.74 75.41 -14.76
C GLN A 296 61.13 76.84 -14.61
N SER A 297 60.02 76.91 -13.85
CA SER A 297 59.37 78.17 -13.57
C SER A 297 60.18 79.10 -12.70
N LEU A 298 60.99 78.56 -11.76
CA LEU A 298 61.88 79.31 -10.90
C LEU A 298 63.09 79.89 -11.67
N GLN A 299 63.58 79.12 -12.65
CA GLN A 299 64.68 79.60 -13.54
C GLN A 299 64.17 80.84 -14.36
N SER A 300 62.95 80.86 -14.75
CA SER A 300 62.40 81.97 -15.55
C SER A 300 61.97 83.18 -14.70
N ASN A 301 61.68 83.02 -13.40
CA ASN A 301 61.20 84.09 -12.53
C ASN A 301 61.50 83.81 -11.03
N PRO A 302 62.67 84.27 -10.51
CA PRO A 302 63.09 83.96 -9.12
C PRO A 302 62.14 84.45 -8.01
N GLN A 303 61.25 85.37 -8.27
CA GLN A 303 60.30 85.90 -7.28
C GLN A 303 59.24 84.87 -6.90
N ILE A 304 59.02 83.84 -7.71
CA ILE A 304 58.09 82.74 -7.42
C ILE A 304 58.50 81.95 -6.18
N LEU A 305 59.72 81.94 -5.81
CA LEU A 305 60.23 81.28 -4.64
C LEU A 305 59.66 81.86 -3.33
N GLN A 306 59.50 83.20 -3.27
CA GLN A 306 58.90 83.87 -2.13
C GLN A 306 57.37 83.61 -2.06
N TYR A 307 56.69 83.48 -3.20
CA TYR A 307 55.29 83.15 -3.25
C TYR A 307 54.98 81.72 -2.85
N GLN A 308 55.82 80.77 -3.28
CA GLN A 308 55.71 79.36 -2.88
C GLN A 308 56.06 79.13 -1.40
N TYR A 309 57.00 79.88 -0.88
CA TYR A 309 57.33 79.84 0.55
C TYR A 309 56.11 80.29 1.41
N ILE A 310 55.46 81.35 1.01
CA ILE A 310 54.24 81.84 1.69
C ILE A 310 53.10 80.83 1.59
N LEU A 311 52.87 80.17 0.42
CA LEU A 311 51.82 79.16 0.23
C LEU A 311 52.05 77.86 0.99
N LYS A 312 53.30 77.50 1.24
CA LYS A 312 53.66 76.23 2.03
C LYS A 312 53.79 76.49 3.51
N LEU A 313 53.75 77.74 3.98
CA LEU A 313 53.53 78.06 5.38
C LEU A 313 52.12 77.56 5.76
N ALA A 314 52.09 76.42 6.46
CA ALA A 314 50.86 75.75 6.83
C ALA A 314 49.86 76.72 7.49
N PRO A 315 48.57 76.61 7.20
CA PRO A 315 47.54 77.49 7.76
C PRO A 315 47.33 77.26 9.28
N GLY A 316 48.32 77.42 10.07
CA GLY A 316 48.38 77.22 11.52
C GLY A 316 49.60 77.83 12.18
N VAL A 317 50.54 78.38 11.37
CA VAL A 317 51.70 79.09 11.93
C VAL A 317 51.28 80.57 12.17
N GLN A 318 50.95 80.91 13.40
CA GLN A 318 50.83 82.34 13.85
C GLN A 318 52.20 82.97 13.80
N THR A 319 52.41 83.89 12.84
CA THR A 319 53.64 84.67 12.75
C THR A 319 53.55 85.78 13.78
N ILE A 320 54.28 85.64 14.84
CA ILE A 320 54.44 86.77 15.79
C ILE A 320 55.56 87.65 15.29
N PHE A 321 55.19 88.93 14.90
CA PHE A 321 56.19 89.97 14.60
C PHE A 321 56.83 90.45 15.88
N ILE A 322 58.12 90.15 16.08
CA ILE A 322 58.87 90.74 17.19
C ILE A 322 59.77 91.90 16.64
N PRO A 323 59.65 93.10 17.25
CA PRO A 323 60.50 94.23 16.84
C PRO A 323 62.01 93.83 17.04
N SER A 324 62.84 94.33 16.12
CA SER A 324 64.26 94.06 16.02
C SER A 324 65.05 94.29 17.30
N GLY A 325 65.59 93.19 17.83
CA GLY A 325 66.54 93.17 18.97
C GLY A 325 66.66 91.94 19.83
N ASN A 326 65.84 90.91 19.71
CA ASN A 326 65.90 89.74 20.53
C ASN A 326 66.08 88.44 19.74
N GLN A 327 66.86 87.49 20.30
CA GLN A 327 67.18 86.26 19.69
C GLN A 327 65.90 85.36 19.62
N PHE A 328 65.59 84.82 18.46
CA PHE A 328 64.48 83.98 18.19
C PHE A 328 64.74 82.57 18.70
N ILE A 329 63.97 82.09 19.67
CA ILE A 329 63.98 80.71 20.16
C ILE A 329 62.71 80.04 19.65
N LEU A 330 62.84 79.16 18.69
CA LEU A 330 61.72 78.30 18.25
C LEU A 330 61.48 77.20 19.28
N PRO A 331 60.32 77.03 19.82
CA PRO A 331 60.00 75.87 20.66
C PRO A 331 59.87 74.60 19.77
N LEU A 332 60.76 73.62 20.02
CA LEU A 332 60.64 72.29 19.44
C LEU A 332 59.37 71.61 19.95
N PRO A 333 58.58 70.95 19.09
CA PRO A 333 57.38 70.17 19.54
C PRO A 333 57.88 69.00 20.44
N ASN A 334 57.27 68.91 21.66
CA ASN A 334 57.45 67.81 22.58
C ASN A 334 56.88 66.55 21.97
N THR A 335 57.73 65.60 21.53
CA THR A 335 57.33 64.23 21.23
C THR A 335 57.23 63.42 22.51
N THR A 336 56.15 63.56 23.27
CA THR A 336 55.79 62.56 24.29
C THR A 336 54.97 61.45 23.62
N THR A 337 55.67 60.36 23.38
CA THR A 337 55.06 59.08 23.03
C THR A 337 54.26 58.56 24.24
N THR A 338 52.99 58.70 24.24
CA THR A 338 52.09 57.89 25.13
C THR A 338 51.81 56.56 24.46
N ASN A 339 52.50 55.53 24.94
CA ASN A 339 52.09 54.13 24.67
C ASN A 339 50.75 53.82 25.31
N PRO A 340 49.77 53.29 24.61
CA PRO A 340 48.57 52.74 25.24
C PRO A 340 48.87 51.40 25.89
N PRO A 341 48.18 51.02 26.97
CA PRO A 341 48.46 49.80 27.73
C PRO A 341 48.01 48.55 26.92
N VAL A 342 48.92 47.57 26.91
CA VAL A 342 48.66 46.22 26.46
C VAL A 342 47.69 45.53 27.43
N THR A 343 46.52 45.14 26.99
CA THR A 343 45.66 44.17 27.70
C THR A 343 45.77 42.82 27.01
N THR A 344 46.39 41.87 27.65
CA THR A 344 46.21 40.42 27.51
C THR A 344 45.06 39.97 28.39
N PRO A 345 44.30 38.86 28.13
CA PRO A 345 44.78 37.57 27.65
C PRO A 345 44.23 37.15 26.28
#